data_982fa0a1660367be078fe5b6710a2ba9
#
_entry.id   982fa0a1660367be078fe5b6710a2ba9
#
_cell.length_a   1.000
_cell.length_b   1.000
_cell.length_c   1.000
_cell.angle_alpha   90.00
_cell.angle_beta   90.00
_cell.angle_gamma   90.00
#
_symmetry.space_group_name_H-M   'P 1'
#
loop_
_entity.id
_entity.type
_entity.pdbx_description
1 polymer ?
#
loop_
_entity_poly.entity_id
_entity_poly.type
_entity_poly.pdbx_seq_one_letter_code
_entity_poly.pdbx_strand_id
1 'polypeptide(L)'
;MRTLTILIISLLLSTSMGFTQGYKKATAASFKKLLIGKIIDGHGTAIKFEKNGKVTGSFVKNGVSIPVSGTYSFSKGKGFCWDVTAIMTDGSHKPWGYRCDPLLFRGVNYAKIGGWEYKLK
;
A
#
# COMPACT_ATOMS: atom_id res chain seq x y z
N MET A 1 42.49 -18.12 -16.66
CA MET A 1 41.28 -18.86 -17.04
C MET A 1 40.40 -19.18 -15.86
N ARG A 2 40.95 -19.78 -14.82
CA ARG A 2 40.15 -20.12 -13.63
C ARG A 2 39.63 -18.93 -12.90
N THR A 3 40.40 -17.87 -12.82
CA THR A 3 40.01 -16.63 -12.18
C THR A 3 38.85 -15.95 -12.90
N LEU A 4 38.80 -16.06 -14.21
CA LEU A 4 37.73 -15.49 -15.02
C LEU A 4 36.38 -16.15 -14.69
N THR A 5 36.38 -17.47 -14.56
CA THR A 5 35.17 -18.22 -14.21
C THR A 5 34.62 -17.81 -12.84
N ILE A 6 35.51 -17.61 -11.89
CA ILE A 6 35.13 -17.21 -10.54
C ILE A 6 34.47 -15.81 -10.56
N LEU A 7 35.02 -14.89 -11.34
CA LEU A 7 34.47 -13.54 -11.49
C LEU A 7 33.06 -13.57 -12.05
N ILE A 8 32.80 -14.41 -13.04
CA ILE A 8 31.49 -14.58 -13.64
C ILE A 8 30.47 -15.06 -12.61
N ILE A 9 30.86 -16.03 -11.81
CA ILE A 9 29.98 -16.55 -10.75
C ILE A 9 29.65 -15.45 -9.75
N SER A 10 30.60 -14.65 -9.35
CA SER A 10 30.37 -13.53 -8.43
C SER A 10 29.37 -12.53 -8.99
N LEU A 11 29.47 -12.21 -10.26
CA LEU A 11 28.53 -11.31 -10.91
C LEU A 11 27.11 -11.89 -10.94
N LEU A 12 26.96 -13.16 -11.21
CA LEU A 12 25.66 -13.82 -11.18
C LEU A 12 25.03 -13.77 -9.81
N LEU A 13 25.79 -14.00 -8.76
CA LEU A 13 25.28 -13.93 -7.39
C LEU A 13 24.80 -12.50 -7.07
N SER A 14 25.54 -11.49 -7.47
CA SER A 14 25.12 -10.09 -7.25
C SER A 14 23.82 -9.79 -7.97
N THR A 15 23.66 -10.25 -9.18
CA THR A 15 22.45 -10.09 -9.97
C THR A 15 21.26 -10.79 -9.31
N SER A 16 21.46 -12.00 -8.82
CA SER A 16 20.41 -12.75 -8.12
C SER A 16 19.91 -12.01 -6.89
N MET A 17 20.79 -11.40 -6.15
CA MET A 17 20.39 -10.63 -4.96
C MET A 17 19.56 -9.40 -5.32
N GLY A 18 19.73 -8.83 -6.49
CA GLY A 18 18.91 -7.72 -6.96
C GLY A 18 17.44 -8.08 -7.15
N PHE A 19 17.11 -9.34 -7.34
CA PHE A 19 15.73 -9.79 -7.51
C PHE A 19 15.00 -10.02 -6.19
N THR A 20 15.69 -9.94 -5.06
CA THR A 20 15.08 -10.16 -3.76
C THR A 20 14.49 -8.89 -3.17
N GLN A 21 14.30 -7.84 -3.96
CA GLN A 21 13.64 -6.64 -3.51
C GLN A 21 12.20 -6.98 -3.15
N GLY A 22 11.98 -7.23 -1.88
CA GLY A 22 10.67 -7.45 -1.33
C GLY A 22 10.08 -6.17 -0.77
N TYR A 23 9.02 -6.36 -0.05
CA TYR A 23 8.38 -5.27 0.66
C TYR A 23 9.22 -4.82 1.84
N LYS A 24 9.28 -3.51 2.06
CA LYS A 24 9.93 -2.92 3.21
C LYS A 24 8.89 -2.26 4.10
N LYS A 25 9.03 -2.41 5.40
CA LYS A 25 8.15 -1.78 6.37
C LYS A 25 8.18 -0.26 6.20
N ALA A 26 7.00 0.35 6.22
CA ALA A 26 6.89 1.80 6.10
C ALA A 26 7.51 2.52 7.28
N THR A 27 8.16 3.64 6.98
CA THR A 27 8.63 4.61 7.94
C THR A 27 7.79 5.89 7.81
N ALA A 28 7.91 6.82 8.75
CA ALA A 28 7.24 8.11 8.62
C ALA A 28 7.62 8.82 7.32
N ALA A 29 8.89 8.74 6.94
CA ALA A 29 9.38 9.36 5.71
C ALA A 29 8.81 8.68 4.46
N SER A 30 8.82 7.35 4.38
CA SER A 30 8.28 6.63 3.22
C SER A 30 6.77 6.79 3.13
N PHE A 31 6.06 6.81 4.24
CA PHE A 31 4.63 7.08 4.28
C PHE A 31 4.30 8.43 3.64
N LYS A 32 5.01 9.49 4.05
CA LYS A 32 4.79 10.82 3.48
C LYS A 32 5.13 10.88 2.00
N LYS A 33 6.21 10.26 1.60
CA LYS A 33 6.70 10.32 0.22
C LYS A 33 5.88 9.45 -0.72
N LEU A 34 5.46 8.27 -0.29
CA LEU A 34 4.95 7.24 -1.17
C LEU A 34 3.42 7.05 -1.09
N LEU A 35 2.80 7.40 0.02
CA LEU A 35 1.37 7.18 0.19
C LEU A 35 0.54 8.46 0.11
N ILE A 36 0.97 9.55 0.75
CA ILE A 36 0.19 10.78 0.79
C ILE A 36 0.01 11.35 -0.61
N GLY A 37 -1.25 11.61 -0.98
CA GLY A 37 -1.61 12.10 -2.29
C GLY A 37 -1.72 11.02 -3.36
N LYS A 38 -1.53 9.76 -3.00
CA LYS A 38 -1.58 8.64 -3.93
C LYS A 38 -2.89 7.86 -3.81
N ILE A 39 -3.16 7.08 -4.84
CA ILE A 39 -4.30 6.18 -4.88
C ILE A 39 -3.76 4.75 -4.78
N ILE A 40 -4.31 3.95 -3.87
CA ILE A 40 -4.10 2.50 -3.89
C ILE A 40 -5.15 1.89 -4.80
N ASP A 41 -4.70 1.03 -5.71
CA ASP A 41 -5.55 0.41 -6.72
C ASP A 41 -5.28 -1.08 -6.76
N GLY A 42 -6.31 -1.86 -6.55
CA GLY A 42 -6.23 -3.31 -6.59
C GLY A 42 -7.43 -3.96 -5.90
N HIS A 43 -7.69 -5.21 -6.26
CA HIS A 43 -8.76 -6.01 -5.64
C HIS A 43 -10.14 -5.33 -5.70
N GLY A 44 -10.43 -4.59 -6.78
CA GLY A 44 -11.66 -3.84 -6.91
C GLY A 44 -11.73 -2.57 -6.07
N THR A 45 -10.63 -2.19 -5.44
CA THR A 45 -10.54 -1.04 -4.54
C THR A 45 -9.69 0.06 -5.18
N ALA A 46 -10.15 1.31 -5.09
CA ALA A 46 -9.40 2.48 -5.47
C ALA A 46 -9.63 3.54 -4.39
N ILE A 47 -8.63 3.77 -3.56
CA ILE A 47 -8.72 4.69 -2.41
C ILE A 47 -7.60 5.71 -2.50
N LYS A 48 -7.96 6.98 -2.44
CA LYS A 48 -7.03 8.10 -2.43
C LYS A 48 -6.74 8.55 -0.99
N PHE A 49 -5.46 8.71 -0.70
CA PHE A 49 -4.98 9.24 0.58
C PHE A 49 -4.70 10.73 0.39
N GLU A 50 -5.65 11.56 0.78
CA GLU A 50 -5.54 13.00 0.57
C GLU A 50 -4.59 13.63 1.58
N LYS A 51 -4.01 14.78 1.21
CA LYS A 51 -2.98 15.44 2.03
C LYS A 51 -3.48 15.90 3.41
N ASN A 52 -4.77 16.08 3.54
CA ASN A 52 -5.39 16.55 4.78
C ASN A 52 -5.72 15.43 5.77
N GLY A 53 -5.25 14.20 5.53
CA GLY A 53 -5.54 13.07 6.40
C GLY A 53 -6.87 12.38 6.12
N LYS A 54 -7.53 12.72 5.03
CA LYS A 54 -8.78 12.06 4.63
C LYS A 54 -8.53 10.99 3.58
N VAL A 55 -9.37 9.98 3.57
CA VAL A 55 -9.44 8.99 2.50
C VAL A 55 -10.77 9.13 1.78
N THR A 56 -10.72 8.99 0.46
CA THR A 56 -11.89 8.96 -0.39
C THR A 56 -11.66 7.92 -1.48
N GLY A 57 -12.71 7.29 -1.93
CA GLY A 57 -12.57 6.32 -3.00
C GLY A 57 -13.77 5.44 -3.11
N SER A 58 -13.54 4.24 -3.63
CA SER A 58 -14.61 3.26 -3.84
C SER A 58 -14.06 1.83 -3.85
N PHE A 59 -14.94 0.88 -3.63
CA PHE A 59 -14.64 -0.52 -3.93
C PHE A 59 -15.83 -1.12 -4.68
N VAL A 60 -15.55 -2.19 -5.43
CA VAL A 60 -16.57 -2.87 -6.21
C VAL A 60 -17.05 -4.10 -5.46
N LYS A 61 -18.36 -4.21 -5.29
CA LYS A 61 -19.01 -5.38 -4.68
C LYS A 61 -20.17 -5.80 -5.58
N ASN A 62 -20.14 -7.03 -6.07
CA ASN A 62 -21.16 -7.57 -6.96
C ASN A 62 -21.41 -6.67 -8.18
N GLY A 63 -20.33 -6.14 -8.79
CA GLY A 63 -20.42 -5.27 -9.94
C GLY A 63 -20.85 -3.83 -9.65
N VAL A 64 -21.09 -3.49 -8.39
CA VAL A 64 -21.53 -2.15 -7.98
C VAL A 64 -20.40 -1.42 -7.31
N SER A 65 -20.14 -0.17 -7.73
CA SER A 65 -19.15 0.70 -7.11
C SER A 65 -19.74 1.32 -5.85
N ILE A 66 -19.08 1.10 -4.71
CA ILE A 66 -19.52 1.58 -3.41
C ILE A 66 -18.54 2.63 -2.92
N PRO A 67 -18.96 3.88 -2.73
CA PRO A 67 -18.06 4.93 -2.26
C PRO A 67 -17.67 4.72 -0.79
N VAL A 68 -16.44 5.12 -0.47
CA VAL A 68 -15.90 5.08 0.88
C VAL A 68 -15.31 6.42 1.24
N SER A 69 -15.30 6.74 2.52
CA SER A 69 -14.66 7.93 3.05
C SER A 69 -14.18 7.68 4.47
N GLY A 70 -13.24 8.48 4.94
CA GLY A 70 -12.72 8.34 6.28
C GLY A 70 -11.46 9.15 6.51
N THR A 71 -10.66 8.67 7.45
CA THR A 71 -9.40 9.32 7.84
C THR A 71 -8.28 8.30 7.92
N TYR A 72 -7.05 8.77 7.82
CA TYR A 72 -5.87 7.94 7.98
C TYR A 72 -4.77 8.71 8.70
N SER A 73 -3.86 7.97 9.31
CA SER A 73 -2.73 8.56 10.00
C SER A 73 -1.57 7.55 10.06
N PHE A 74 -0.39 8.06 10.37
CA PHE A 74 0.78 7.25 10.62
C PHE A 74 1.48 7.80 11.86
N SER A 75 1.69 6.94 12.84
CA SER A 75 2.39 7.31 14.06
C SER A 75 3.50 6.33 14.37
N LYS A 76 4.50 6.80 15.11
CA LYS A 76 5.67 5.99 15.44
C LYS A 76 5.30 4.74 16.23
N GLY A 77 4.32 4.82 17.11
CA GLY A 77 3.95 3.69 17.98
C GLY A 77 2.97 2.73 17.33
N LYS A 78 2.01 3.23 16.58
CA LYS A 78 0.91 2.43 16.00
C LYS A 78 1.09 2.09 14.53
N GLY A 79 1.99 2.79 13.82
CA GLY A 79 2.13 2.64 12.39
C GLY A 79 0.97 3.25 11.62
N PHE A 80 0.56 2.60 10.55
CA PHE A 80 -0.53 3.07 9.70
C PHE A 80 -1.88 2.67 10.29
N CYS A 81 -2.74 3.66 10.48
CA CYS A 81 -4.09 3.45 11.00
C CYS A 81 -5.10 4.21 10.15
N TRP A 82 -6.26 3.65 9.96
CA TRP A 82 -7.33 4.28 9.22
C TRP A 82 -8.71 3.91 9.79
N ASP A 83 -9.66 4.78 9.49
CA ASP A 83 -11.06 4.61 9.89
C ASP A 83 -11.91 4.95 8.67
N VAL A 84 -12.51 3.93 8.06
CA VAL A 84 -13.17 4.05 6.77
C VAL A 84 -14.63 3.62 6.92
N THR A 85 -15.51 4.36 6.27
CA THR A 85 -16.94 4.09 6.22
C THR A 85 -17.38 3.94 4.77
N ALA A 86 -18.11 2.89 4.48
CA ALA A 86 -18.73 2.66 3.18
C ALA A 86 -20.15 3.23 3.16
N ILE A 87 -20.51 3.86 2.04
CA ILE A 87 -21.87 4.36 1.83
C ILE A 87 -22.57 3.36 0.91
N MET A 88 -23.50 2.61 1.49
CA MET A 88 -24.20 1.54 0.79
C MET A 88 -25.23 2.10 -0.20
N THR A 89 -25.69 1.25 -1.12
CA THR A 89 -26.65 1.64 -2.16
C THR A 89 -28.00 2.11 -1.62
N ASP A 90 -28.38 1.65 -0.42
CA ASP A 90 -29.61 2.09 0.24
C ASP A 90 -29.41 3.40 1.03
N GLY A 91 -28.23 4.02 0.96
CA GLY A 91 -27.89 5.23 1.69
C GLY A 91 -27.40 4.99 3.11
N SER A 92 -27.40 3.76 3.58
CA SER A 92 -26.87 3.46 4.92
C SER A 92 -25.36 3.56 4.96
N HIS A 93 -24.82 3.88 6.14
CA HIS A 93 -23.39 3.97 6.36
C HIS A 93 -22.93 2.70 7.07
N LYS A 94 -21.95 2.01 6.48
CA LYS A 94 -21.37 0.81 7.07
C LYS A 94 -19.91 1.10 7.43
N PRO A 95 -19.61 1.35 8.70
CA PRO A 95 -18.22 1.57 9.12
C PRO A 95 -17.43 0.26 9.04
N TRP A 96 -16.23 0.36 8.45
CA TRP A 96 -15.26 -0.74 8.54
C TRP A 96 -14.53 -0.72 9.88
N GLY A 97 -14.65 0.41 10.60
CA GLY A 97 -14.06 0.60 11.91
C GLY A 97 -12.63 1.13 11.86
N TYR A 98 -12.19 1.65 12.98
CA TYR A 98 -10.81 2.09 13.16
C TYR A 98 -9.92 0.86 13.32
N ARG A 99 -8.82 0.83 12.55
CA ARG A 99 -7.85 -0.24 12.68
C ARG A 99 -6.47 0.22 12.21
N CYS A 100 -5.45 -0.44 12.72
CA CYS A 100 -4.08 -0.22 12.32
C CYS A 100 -3.59 -1.49 11.62
N ASP A 101 -3.16 -1.34 10.38
CA ASP A 101 -2.71 -2.44 9.54
C ASP A 101 -1.23 -2.26 9.21
N PRO A 102 -0.49 -3.36 9.04
CA PRO A 102 0.88 -3.27 8.53
C PRO A 102 0.90 -2.60 7.16
N LEU A 103 1.77 -1.60 7.01
CA LEU A 103 2.00 -0.91 5.75
C LEU A 103 3.42 -1.18 5.29
N LEU A 104 3.56 -1.71 4.09
CA LEU A 104 4.84 -2.00 3.47
C LEU A 104 4.86 -1.42 2.06
N PHE A 105 6.03 -1.08 1.58
CA PHE A 105 6.23 -0.58 0.23
C PHE A 105 7.23 -1.43 -0.54
N ARG A 106 6.96 -1.60 -1.83
CA ARG A 106 7.92 -2.18 -2.77
C ARG A 106 8.19 -1.16 -3.86
N GLY A 107 9.39 -0.60 -3.84
CA GLY A 107 9.72 0.52 -4.72
C GLY A 107 8.80 1.70 -4.48
N VAL A 108 8.43 2.40 -5.55
CA VAL A 108 7.54 3.56 -5.49
C VAL A 108 6.15 3.28 -6.04
N ASN A 109 5.93 2.07 -6.55
CA ASN A 109 4.72 1.73 -7.29
C ASN A 109 3.78 0.76 -6.59
N TYR A 110 4.21 0.13 -5.50
CA TYR A 110 3.41 -0.89 -4.83
C TYR A 110 3.39 -0.68 -3.33
N ALA A 111 2.23 -0.90 -2.75
CA ALA A 111 2.03 -0.92 -1.30
C ALA A 111 1.29 -2.19 -0.88
N LYS A 112 1.58 -2.65 0.31
CA LYS A 112 0.85 -3.77 0.94
C LYS A 112 0.26 -3.26 2.24
N ILE A 113 -1.05 -3.36 2.38
CA ILE A 113 -1.78 -2.92 3.58
C ILE A 113 -2.57 -4.10 4.10
N GLY A 114 -2.29 -4.51 5.34
CA GLY A 114 -2.97 -5.64 5.96
C GLY A 114 -2.82 -6.94 5.19
N GLY A 115 -1.71 -7.13 4.49
CA GLY A 115 -1.45 -8.31 3.68
C GLY A 115 -1.96 -8.25 2.24
N TRP A 116 -2.69 -7.19 1.86
CA TRP A 116 -3.20 -7.00 0.50
C TRP A 116 -2.30 -6.08 -0.30
N GLU A 117 -1.92 -6.52 -1.49
CA GLU A 117 -1.07 -5.73 -2.39
C GLU A 117 -1.89 -4.81 -3.27
N TYR A 118 -1.45 -3.57 -3.38
CA TYR A 118 -2.06 -2.54 -4.23
C TYR A 118 -0.99 -1.86 -5.07
N LYS A 119 -1.40 -1.40 -6.25
CA LYS A 119 -0.59 -0.52 -7.07
C LYS A 119 -0.79 0.92 -6.61
N LEU A 120 0.28 1.69 -6.57
CA LEU A 120 0.25 3.13 -6.25
C LEU A 120 0.15 3.95 -7.53
N LYS A 121 -0.79 4.85 -7.55
CA LYS A 121 -1.01 5.74 -8.71
C LYS A 121 -0.97 7.20 -8.34
#